data_8926e3617395e0754f31421e1eba2fd4
#
_entry.id   8926e3617395e0754f31421e1eba2fd4
#
_cell.length_a   1.000
_cell.length_b   1.000
_cell.length_c   1.000
_cell.angle_alpha   90.00
_cell.angle_beta   90.00
_cell.angle_gamma   90.00
#
_symmetry.space_group_name_H-M   'P 1'
#
loop_
_entity.id
_entity.type
_entity.pdbx_description
1 polymer ?
#
loop_
_entity_poly.entity_id
_entity_poly.type
_entity_poly.pdbx_seq_one_letter_code
_entity_poly.pdbx_strand_id
1 'polypeptide(L)'
;MINPLAQATSHTVAAMTNVAPRTVLMITPGYPGEMPLFTRGLSVQGATVLGVSNGPEHELPELARRHLSGYLQLPELFTNPAAAIPQLQRWLGTRTLDRVCCLWEPGVELASLIREALGVPGQSYEQALRFRDKDLMKQALAAGGVRVPHHAVARTATEVREAAEQVGYPLIIKPIAGAGSQDTFRCDDAHEVDKAIAQLGHIAVVDVEEFIDGEEFTYDTICARGRIEYFHIGYYRPRPLIARTNEWISPQTLSYRLVDDPWVAEGRAMGEQVIKVLGYDTGFTHMEWYRKADGEVVFGEIAARPPGARTVDLMNFASDVDLFAGWAEAELFGTFSLHIERKYHAACITKRAHGQGRIQRIEGLDRIKARLGDAICAIDLLPLGSPRRDWKSTLLSDGYVTLRHP
;
A
#
# COMPACT_ATOMS: atom_id res chain seq x y z
N MET A 1 5.27 -15.75 -18.23
CA MET A 1 5.32 -15.00 -19.50
C MET A 1 5.89 -13.62 -19.18
N ILE A 2 6.87 -13.19 -19.94
CA ILE A 2 7.73 -12.03 -19.72
C ILE A 2 6.89 -10.75 -19.85
N ASN A 3 6.99 -9.87 -18.86
CA ASN A 3 6.38 -8.53 -18.84
C ASN A 3 6.89 -7.71 -20.05
N PRO A 4 6.04 -7.20 -20.96
CA PRO A 4 6.48 -6.44 -22.13
C PRO A 4 7.16 -5.10 -21.79
N LEU A 5 7.05 -4.60 -20.57
CA LEU A 5 7.76 -3.40 -20.11
C LEU A 5 9.28 -3.61 -19.89
N ALA A 6 9.78 -4.84 -19.99
CA ALA A 6 11.22 -5.11 -19.88
C ALA A 6 12.02 -4.78 -21.17
N GLN A 7 11.35 -4.39 -22.26
CA GLN A 7 12.02 -4.09 -23.56
C GLN A 7 11.93 -2.62 -24.01
N ALA A 8 11.27 -1.75 -23.28
CA ALA A 8 11.25 -0.33 -23.65
C ALA A 8 12.08 0.47 -22.64
N THR A 9 13.24 0.83 -23.02
CA THR A 9 13.93 2.13 -22.89
C THR A 9 15.41 1.97 -22.60
N SER A 10 16.19 1.93 -23.66
CA SER A 10 17.49 2.61 -23.68
C SER A 10 17.19 4.11 -23.85
N HIS A 11 16.75 4.79 -22.80
CA HIS A 11 16.80 6.24 -22.79
C HIS A 11 18.07 6.67 -22.09
N THR A 12 18.86 7.41 -22.83
CA THR A 12 20.01 8.23 -22.53
C THR A 12 20.20 8.45 -21.02
N VAL A 13 21.15 7.74 -20.44
CA VAL A 13 21.73 8.09 -19.15
C VAL A 13 22.40 9.45 -19.35
N ALA A 14 21.73 10.51 -18.92
CA ALA A 14 22.33 11.83 -18.83
C ALA A 14 23.56 11.73 -17.93
N ALA A 15 24.62 12.43 -18.30
CA ALA A 15 25.93 12.43 -17.68
C ALA A 15 25.87 12.30 -16.16
N MET A 16 26.26 11.13 -15.64
CA MET A 16 26.41 10.89 -14.21
C MET A 16 27.53 11.82 -13.70
N THR A 17 27.15 12.81 -12.95
CA THR A 17 28.07 13.52 -12.05
C THR A 17 28.74 12.46 -11.17
N ASN A 18 30.01 12.61 -10.91
CA ASN A 18 30.87 11.69 -10.15
C ASN A 18 30.48 11.68 -8.63
N VAL A 19 29.22 11.40 -8.34
CA VAL A 19 28.69 11.26 -6.97
C VAL A 19 28.77 9.77 -6.60
N ALA A 20 29.35 9.47 -5.45
CA ALA A 20 29.41 8.10 -4.95
C ALA A 20 27.99 7.48 -4.87
N PRO A 21 27.85 6.20 -5.22
CA PRO A 21 26.55 5.52 -5.15
C PRO A 21 25.95 5.64 -3.77
N ARG A 22 24.65 5.99 -3.69
CA ARG A 22 23.90 6.00 -2.44
C ARG A 22 23.76 4.56 -1.92
N THR A 23 23.95 4.37 -0.61
CA THR A 23 23.73 3.07 0.03
C THR A 23 22.39 3.05 0.74
N VAL A 24 21.54 2.10 0.38
CA VAL A 24 20.18 1.97 0.88
C VAL A 24 19.99 0.64 1.59
N LEU A 25 19.41 0.67 2.78
CA LEU A 25 18.88 -0.52 3.44
C LEU A 25 17.41 -0.69 3.06
N MET A 26 17.09 -1.79 2.39
CA MET A 26 15.72 -2.18 2.05
C MET A 26 15.25 -3.27 3.02
N ILE A 27 14.26 -2.94 3.84
CA ILE A 27 13.62 -3.88 4.76
C ILE A 27 12.60 -4.70 3.96
N THR A 28 12.60 -6.01 4.10
CA THR A 28 11.78 -6.98 3.35
C THR A 28 11.85 -6.80 1.82
N PRO A 29 13.04 -6.92 1.18
CA PRO A 29 13.21 -6.64 -0.25
C PRO A 29 12.41 -7.59 -1.17
N GLY A 30 11.89 -8.70 -0.64
CA GLY A 30 11.13 -9.72 -1.37
C GLY A 30 9.63 -9.78 -1.04
N TYR A 31 9.16 -9.05 -0.02
CA TYR A 31 7.77 -9.14 0.43
C TYR A 31 7.24 -7.76 0.89
N PRO A 32 5.99 -7.39 0.60
CA PRO A 32 5.00 -8.02 -0.30
C PRO A 32 5.47 -8.21 -1.75
N GLY A 33 4.66 -8.85 -2.59
CA GLY A 33 5.04 -9.28 -3.94
C GLY A 33 5.53 -8.21 -4.90
N GLU A 34 5.27 -6.92 -4.63
CA GLU A 34 5.77 -5.77 -5.38
C GLU A 34 7.18 -5.31 -4.93
N MET A 35 7.64 -5.70 -3.75
CA MET A 35 8.93 -5.25 -3.19
C MET A 35 10.15 -5.54 -4.07
N PRO A 36 10.23 -6.67 -4.79
CA PRO A 36 11.31 -6.89 -5.76
C PRO A 36 11.41 -5.82 -6.85
N LEU A 37 10.29 -5.21 -7.24
CA LEU A 37 10.25 -4.15 -8.25
C LEU A 37 10.79 -2.83 -7.69
N PHE A 38 10.48 -2.51 -6.44
CA PHE A 38 11.05 -1.36 -5.73
C PHE A 38 12.55 -1.54 -5.47
N THR A 39 12.97 -2.75 -5.06
CA THR A 39 14.38 -3.12 -4.89
C THR A 39 15.15 -2.93 -6.21
N ARG A 40 14.56 -3.38 -7.34
CA ARG A 40 15.09 -3.11 -8.68
C ARG A 40 15.15 -1.61 -8.97
N GLY A 41 14.08 -0.87 -8.65
CA GLY A 41 14.03 0.58 -8.85
C GLY A 41 15.21 1.31 -8.22
N LEU A 42 15.54 1.02 -6.97
CA LEU A 42 16.73 1.58 -6.28
C LEU A 42 18.03 1.24 -7.00
N SER A 43 18.20 -0.03 -7.38
CA SER A 43 19.41 -0.50 -8.09
C SER A 43 19.56 0.13 -9.46
N VAL A 44 18.46 0.31 -10.23
CA VAL A 44 18.48 0.95 -11.57
C VAL A 44 18.83 2.43 -11.47
N GLN A 45 18.49 3.09 -10.36
CA GLN A 45 18.88 4.47 -10.06
C GLN A 45 20.33 4.58 -9.53
N GLY A 46 21.08 3.48 -9.55
CA GLY A 46 22.51 3.46 -9.20
C GLY A 46 22.80 3.30 -7.70
N ALA A 47 21.81 2.93 -6.88
CA ALA A 47 22.04 2.68 -5.45
C ALA A 47 22.72 1.33 -5.20
N THR A 48 23.57 1.27 -4.18
CA THR A 48 24.00 0.04 -3.54
C THR A 48 22.90 -0.40 -2.57
N VAL A 49 22.15 -1.45 -2.93
CA VAL A 49 21.00 -1.89 -2.14
C VAL A 49 21.39 -3.05 -1.23
N LEU A 50 21.25 -2.84 0.07
CA LEU A 50 21.42 -3.86 1.11
C LEU A 50 20.03 -4.31 1.58
N GLY A 51 19.82 -5.63 1.67
CA GLY A 51 18.55 -6.18 2.13
C GLY A 51 18.62 -6.68 3.58
N VAL A 52 17.54 -6.53 4.33
CA VAL A 52 17.33 -7.17 5.63
C VAL A 52 15.91 -7.70 5.74
N SER A 53 15.75 -8.92 6.24
CA SER A 53 14.45 -9.51 6.56
C SER A 53 14.58 -10.61 7.62
N ASN A 54 13.45 -11.13 8.08
CA ASN A 54 13.42 -12.28 9.01
C ASN A 54 13.60 -13.64 8.31
N GLY A 55 13.28 -13.73 7.01
CA GLY A 55 13.46 -14.95 6.21
C GLY A 55 14.86 -15.09 5.60
N PRO A 56 15.22 -16.30 5.14
CA PRO A 56 16.53 -16.57 4.54
C PRO A 56 16.63 -16.04 3.10
N GLU A 57 17.84 -15.70 2.67
CA GLU A 57 18.12 -15.12 1.34
C GLU A 57 17.62 -15.99 0.17
N HIS A 58 17.72 -17.34 0.30
CA HIS A 58 17.33 -18.24 -0.78
C HIS A 58 15.82 -18.27 -1.06
N GLU A 59 15.00 -17.82 -0.13
CA GLU A 59 13.54 -17.67 -0.31
C GLU A 59 13.17 -16.35 -0.99
N LEU A 60 14.10 -15.41 -1.11
CA LEU A 60 13.82 -14.16 -1.82
C LEU A 60 13.51 -14.43 -3.30
N PRO A 61 12.54 -13.73 -3.89
CA PRO A 61 12.32 -13.74 -5.33
C PRO A 61 13.63 -13.40 -6.10
N GLU A 62 13.87 -14.09 -7.21
CA GLU A 62 15.08 -13.92 -8.02
C GLU A 62 15.33 -12.44 -8.40
N LEU A 63 14.27 -11.72 -8.73
CA LEU A 63 14.36 -10.31 -9.06
C LEU A 63 14.96 -9.49 -7.90
N ALA A 64 14.54 -9.73 -6.66
CA ALA A 64 15.12 -9.04 -5.50
C ALA A 64 16.60 -9.41 -5.34
N ARG A 65 16.94 -10.70 -5.36
CA ARG A 65 18.32 -11.17 -5.17
C ARG A 65 19.30 -10.56 -6.17
N ARG A 66 18.90 -10.44 -7.44
CA ARG A 66 19.74 -9.86 -8.52
C ARG A 66 20.08 -8.39 -8.31
N HIS A 67 19.27 -7.68 -7.52
CA HIS A 67 19.41 -6.25 -7.28
C HIS A 67 19.91 -5.89 -5.87
N LEU A 68 20.27 -6.91 -5.07
CA LEU A 68 20.90 -6.74 -3.77
C LEU A 68 22.42 -6.86 -3.88
N SER A 69 23.14 -5.97 -3.19
CA SER A 69 24.59 -6.01 -3.01
C SER A 69 25.01 -6.75 -1.74
N GLY A 70 24.05 -7.12 -0.91
CA GLY A 70 24.24 -7.90 0.32
C GLY A 70 22.91 -8.08 1.03
N TYR A 71 22.83 -9.14 1.85
CA TYR A 71 21.62 -9.47 2.58
C TYR A 71 21.95 -9.93 4.00
N LEU A 72 21.11 -9.53 4.94
CA LEU A 72 21.18 -9.96 6.34
C LEU A 72 19.85 -10.61 6.75
N GLN A 73 19.90 -11.84 7.21
CA GLN A 73 18.76 -12.46 7.87
C GLN A 73 18.80 -12.15 9.36
N LEU A 74 17.69 -11.62 9.87
CA LEU A 74 17.46 -11.38 11.31
C LEU A 74 16.10 -11.94 11.70
N PRO A 75 16.03 -13.20 12.21
CA PRO A 75 14.75 -13.84 12.53
C PRO A 75 13.84 -13.02 13.47
N GLU A 76 14.42 -12.27 14.40
CA GLU A 76 13.71 -11.45 15.37
C GLU A 76 13.49 -9.99 14.92
N LEU A 77 13.72 -9.67 13.64
CA LEU A 77 13.70 -8.30 13.12
C LEU A 77 12.43 -7.51 13.51
N PHE A 78 11.27 -8.14 13.44
CA PHE A 78 9.97 -7.52 13.72
C PHE A 78 9.47 -7.76 15.15
N THR A 79 9.95 -8.83 15.80
CA THR A 79 9.47 -9.21 17.14
C THR A 79 10.33 -8.63 18.25
N ASN A 80 11.59 -8.32 17.97
CA ASN A 80 12.54 -7.77 18.94
C ASN A 80 13.52 -6.79 18.27
N PRO A 81 13.05 -5.60 17.82
CA PRO A 81 13.91 -4.61 17.19
C PRO A 81 15.09 -4.18 18.05
N ALA A 82 14.93 -4.14 19.36
CA ALA A 82 15.99 -3.78 20.29
C ALA A 82 17.21 -4.73 20.23
N ALA A 83 16.98 -6.02 19.99
CA ALA A 83 18.05 -6.99 19.79
C ALA A 83 18.54 -7.05 18.33
N ALA A 84 17.67 -6.77 17.36
CA ALA A 84 17.99 -6.81 15.93
C ALA A 84 18.87 -5.64 15.47
N ILE A 85 18.60 -4.41 15.93
CA ILE A 85 19.33 -3.20 15.52
C ILE A 85 20.85 -3.31 15.82
N PRO A 86 21.32 -3.73 17.00
CA PRO A 86 22.75 -3.92 17.23
C PRO A 86 23.38 -5.01 16.33
N GLN A 87 22.64 -6.03 15.92
CA GLN A 87 23.15 -7.04 14.97
C GLN A 87 23.29 -6.44 13.57
N LEU A 88 22.31 -5.63 13.14
CA LEU A 88 22.37 -4.88 11.89
C LEU A 88 23.59 -3.93 11.88
N GLN A 89 23.84 -3.20 12.97
CA GLN A 89 24.99 -2.31 13.11
C GLN A 89 26.32 -3.07 12.95
N ARG A 90 26.48 -4.23 13.60
CA ARG A 90 27.65 -5.07 13.44
C ARG A 90 27.86 -5.56 12.02
N TRP A 91 26.77 -5.96 11.35
CA TRP A 91 26.84 -6.41 9.95
C TRP A 91 27.18 -5.28 8.99
N LEU A 92 26.67 -4.07 9.23
CA LEU A 92 27.03 -2.89 8.45
C LEU A 92 28.54 -2.55 8.61
N GLY A 93 29.11 -2.73 9.79
CA GLY A 93 30.50 -2.38 10.06
C GLY A 93 30.76 -0.89 9.83
N THR A 94 31.63 -0.57 8.88
CA THR A 94 31.97 0.83 8.50
C THR A 94 31.10 1.39 7.38
N ARG A 95 30.15 0.61 6.84
CA ARG A 95 29.26 1.08 5.77
C ARG A 95 28.25 2.09 6.33
N THR A 96 28.15 3.21 5.69
CA THR A 96 27.16 4.26 6.01
C THR A 96 25.93 4.09 5.12
N LEU A 97 24.76 4.36 5.68
CA LEU A 97 23.51 4.32 4.95
C LEU A 97 23.04 5.74 4.63
N ASP A 98 22.63 5.97 3.39
CA ASP A 98 21.97 7.22 2.98
C ASP A 98 20.47 7.16 3.23
N ARG A 99 19.86 5.97 3.12
CA ARG A 99 18.42 5.75 3.30
C ARG A 99 18.14 4.39 3.95
N VAL A 100 17.02 4.34 4.67
CA VAL A 100 16.38 3.09 5.14
C VAL A 100 14.95 3.09 4.64
N CYS A 101 14.61 2.14 3.79
CA CYS A 101 13.30 2.03 3.15
C CYS A 101 12.55 0.80 3.64
N CYS A 102 11.28 0.98 3.99
CA CYS A 102 10.31 -0.09 4.20
C CYS A 102 8.99 0.32 3.56
N LEU A 103 8.50 -0.48 2.63
CA LEU A 103 7.25 -0.25 1.91
C LEU A 103 6.18 -1.27 2.30
N TRP A 104 6.39 -1.97 3.40
CA TRP A 104 5.44 -2.90 4.00
C TRP A 104 4.91 -2.33 5.31
N GLU A 105 3.59 -2.23 5.41
CA GLU A 105 2.88 -1.55 6.49
C GLU A 105 3.41 -1.88 7.91
N PRO A 106 3.55 -3.18 8.31
CA PRO A 106 4.05 -3.53 9.64
C PRO A 106 5.50 -3.14 9.90
N GLY A 107 6.27 -2.82 8.88
CA GLY A 107 7.69 -2.47 9.01
C GLY A 107 7.98 -0.97 9.00
N VAL A 108 6.98 -0.09 8.83
CA VAL A 108 7.18 1.36 8.74
C VAL A 108 7.77 1.93 10.04
N GLU A 109 7.24 1.51 11.19
CA GLU A 109 7.76 1.89 12.51
C GLU A 109 9.18 1.37 12.73
N LEU A 110 9.45 0.11 12.39
CA LEU A 110 10.79 -0.48 12.47
C LEU A 110 11.81 0.31 11.62
N ALA A 111 11.43 0.72 10.41
CA ALA A 111 12.30 1.54 9.57
C ALA A 111 12.68 2.86 10.24
N SER A 112 11.75 3.49 10.93
CA SER A 112 11.98 4.72 11.68
C SER A 112 12.91 4.50 12.88
N LEU A 113 12.72 3.43 13.66
CA LEU A 113 13.61 3.05 14.75
C LEU A 113 15.04 2.79 14.25
N ILE A 114 15.21 2.13 13.11
CA ILE A 114 16.52 1.89 12.51
C ILE A 114 17.13 3.22 12.04
N ARG A 115 16.37 4.14 11.43
CA ARG A 115 16.87 5.47 11.04
C ARG A 115 17.39 6.25 12.23
N GLU A 116 16.60 6.32 13.31
CA GLU A 116 17.01 7.03 14.54
C GLU A 116 18.25 6.40 15.17
N ALA A 117 18.30 5.07 15.27
CA ALA A 117 19.45 4.37 15.87
C ALA A 117 20.74 4.50 15.06
N LEU A 118 20.65 4.69 13.73
CA LEU A 118 21.81 4.79 12.83
C LEU A 118 22.10 6.23 12.38
N GLY A 119 21.30 7.22 12.81
CA GLY A 119 21.43 8.60 12.37
C GLY A 119 21.15 8.81 10.87
N VAL A 120 20.30 7.97 10.27
CA VAL A 120 19.92 8.05 8.85
C VAL A 120 18.75 9.01 8.67
N PRO A 121 18.79 9.96 7.73
CA PRO A 121 17.70 10.89 7.52
C PRO A 121 16.44 10.18 6.98
N GLY A 122 15.27 10.74 7.32
CA GLY A 122 13.96 10.28 6.87
C GLY A 122 12.89 10.43 7.94
N GLN A 123 11.76 9.78 7.78
CA GLN A 123 10.63 9.83 8.69
C GLN A 123 11.04 9.34 10.09
N SER A 124 10.82 10.17 11.11
CA SER A 124 11.05 9.81 12.52
C SER A 124 10.00 8.81 13.02
N TYR A 125 10.26 8.22 14.20
CA TYR A 125 9.29 7.30 14.82
C TYR A 125 7.97 8.02 15.16
N GLU A 126 8.04 9.22 15.69
CA GLU A 126 6.85 10.03 15.98
C GLU A 126 6.03 10.32 14.71
N GLN A 127 6.69 10.66 13.59
CA GLN A 127 6.00 10.86 12.32
C GLN A 127 5.41 9.55 11.79
N ALA A 128 6.12 8.42 11.92
CA ALA A 128 5.63 7.12 11.49
C ALA A 128 4.34 6.72 12.22
N LEU A 129 4.25 6.99 13.53
CA LEU A 129 3.05 6.73 14.32
C LEU A 129 1.81 7.47 13.77
N ARG A 130 1.95 8.68 13.24
CA ARG A 130 0.83 9.43 12.63
C ARG A 130 0.29 8.76 11.36
N PHE A 131 1.03 7.82 10.76
CA PHE A 131 0.60 7.03 9.62
C PHE A 131 0.23 5.59 10.01
N ARG A 132 0.31 5.23 11.29
CA ARG A 132 0.04 3.87 11.80
C ARG A 132 -1.08 3.82 12.82
N ASP A 133 -1.10 4.78 13.73
CA ASP A 133 -2.12 4.89 14.77
C ASP A 133 -3.29 5.74 14.25
N LYS A 134 -4.46 5.11 14.11
CA LYS A 134 -5.65 5.74 13.54
C LYS A 134 -6.18 6.89 14.38
N ASP A 135 -5.98 6.86 15.69
CA ASP A 135 -6.40 7.94 16.60
C ASP A 135 -5.49 9.16 16.44
N LEU A 136 -4.17 8.98 16.55
CA LEU A 136 -3.20 10.06 16.33
C LEU A 136 -3.36 10.68 14.93
N MET A 137 -3.57 9.85 13.93
CA MET A 137 -3.81 10.26 12.53
C MET A 137 -5.04 11.17 12.43
N LYS A 138 -6.19 10.72 12.94
CA LYS A 138 -7.45 11.46 12.86
C LYS A 138 -7.43 12.73 13.71
N GLN A 139 -6.83 12.69 14.91
CA GLN A 139 -6.66 13.89 15.74
C GLN A 139 -5.85 14.97 15.03
N ALA A 140 -4.70 14.60 14.42
CA ALA A 140 -3.87 15.54 13.67
C ALA A 140 -4.63 16.13 12.47
N LEU A 141 -5.35 15.30 11.72
CA LEU A 141 -6.11 15.71 10.54
C LEU A 141 -7.31 16.58 10.90
N ALA A 142 -8.06 16.23 11.95
CA ALA A 142 -9.19 17.05 12.43
C ALA A 142 -8.71 18.45 12.89
N ALA A 143 -7.59 18.51 13.62
CA ALA A 143 -6.96 19.77 14.02
C ALA A 143 -6.51 20.59 12.80
N GLY A 144 -6.14 19.93 11.70
CA GLY A 144 -5.83 20.53 10.41
C GLY A 144 -7.04 20.87 9.53
N GLY A 145 -8.27 20.68 10.02
CA GLY A 145 -9.50 21.01 9.30
C GLY A 145 -9.94 19.98 8.24
N VAL A 146 -9.40 18.74 8.30
CA VAL A 146 -9.84 17.64 7.44
C VAL A 146 -11.05 16.95 8.05
N ARG A 147 -12.08 16.65 7.26
CA ARG A 147 -13.25 15.86 7.70
C ARG A 147 -12.83 14.40 7.86
N VAL A 148 -12.71 13.97 9.10
CA VAL A 148 -12.47 12.57 9.49
C VAL A 148 -13.74 11.94 10.08
N PRO A 149 -13.92 10.60 10.06
CA PRO A 149 -15.04 9.95 10.74
C PRO A 149 -15.08 10.32 12.22
N HIS A 150 -16.27 10.50 12.79
CA HIS A 150 -16.41 10.53 14.25
C HIS A 150 -15.89 9.22 14.81
N HIS A 151 -15.05 9.25 15.85
CA HIS A 151 -14.45 8.04 16.37
C HIS A 151 -14.13 8.12 17.86
N ALA A 152 -13.95 6.97 18.46
CA ALA A 152 -13.46 6.81 19.82
C ALA A 152 -12.59 5.54 19.93
N VAL A 153 -11.54 5.63 20.75
CA VAL A 153 -10.66 4.49 21.03
C VAL A 153 -11.19 3.70 22.22
N ALA A 154 -11.18 2.38 22.13
CA ALA A 154 -11.64 1.49 23.19
C ALA A 154 -10.65 0.33 23.44
N ARG A 155 -10.51 -0.07 24.72
CA ARG A 155 -9.61 -1.13 25.18
C ARG A 155 -10.33 -2.25 25.90
N THR A 156 -11.59 -2.01 26.27
CA THR A 156 -12.43 -2.98 26.99
C THR A 156 -13.79 -3.11 26.30
N ALA A 157 -14.45 -4.24 26.51
CA ALA A 157 -15.81 -4.45 25.98
C ALA A 157 -16.81 -3.36 26.44
N THR A 158 -16.64 -2.83 27.65
CA THR A 158 -17.47 -1.74 28.18
C THR A 158 -17.18 -0.44 27.38
N GLU A 159 -15.92 -0.08 27.22
CA GLU A 159 -15.54 1.10 26.43
C GLU A 159 -16.00 1.01 24.97
N VAL A 160 -15.99 -0.19 24.34
CA VAL A 160 -16.52 -0.37 22.98
C VAL A 160 -18.01 -0.06 22.90
N ARG A 161 -18.81 -0.49 23.90
CA ARG A 161 -20.25 -0.18 23.93
C ARG A 161 -20.50 1.31 24.16
N GLU A 162 -19.77 1.94 25.07
CA GLU A 162 -19.85 3.38 25.33
C GLU A 162 -19.44 4.19 24.08
N ALA A 163 -18.37 3.78 23.40
CA ALA A 163 -17.96 4.38 22.14
C ALA A 163 -19.02 4.21 21.04
N ALA A 164 -19.67 3.03 20.95
CA ALA A 164 -20.73 2.79 20.00
C ALA A 164 -21.95 3.70 20.23
N GLU A 165 -22.33 3.96 21.47
CA GLU A 165 -23.39 4.91 21.83
C GLU A 165 -23.01 6.35 21.46
N GLN A 166 -21.75 6.72 21.67
CA GLN A 166 -21.23 8.05 21.35
C GLN A 166 -21.15 8.30 19.84
N VAL A 167 -20.66 7.32 19.06
CA VAL A 167 -20.49 7.42 17.61
C VAL A 167 -21.83 7.30 16.88
N GLY A 168 -22.71 6.41 17.35
CA GLY A 168 -23.99 6.11 16.72
C GLY A 168 -23.89 5.08 15.60
N TYR A 169 -25.06 4.57 15.16
CA TYR A 169 -25.16 3.51 14.15
C TYR A 169 -25.54 4.04 12.77
N PRO A 170 -25.11 3.41 11.68
CA PRO A 170 -24.15 2.30 11.64
C PRO A 170 -22.71 2.75 11.93
N LEU A 171 -21.89 1.87 12.47
CA LEU A 171 -20.50 2.15 12.82
C LEU A 171 -19.54 1.03 12.34
N ILE A 172 -18.23 1.32 12.41
CA ILE A 172 -17.15 0.37 12.16
C ILE A 172 -16.36 0.15 13.45
N ILE A 173 -16.00 -1.11 13.74
CA ILE A 173 -15.02 -1.48 14.76
C ILE A 173 -13.84 -2.14 14.06
N LYS A 174 -12.62 -1.63 14.31
CA LYS A 174 -11.38 -2.14 13.66
C LYS A 174 -10.17 -1.99 14.59
N PRO A 175 -9.08 -2.75 14.41
CA PRO A 175 -7.84 -2.53 15.15
C PRO A 175 -7.30 -1.11 14.95
N ILE A 176 -6.73 -0.51 16.02
CA ILE A 176 -6.14 0.83 15.94
C ILE A 176 -4.97 0.87 14.93
N ALA A 177 -4.19 -0.20 14.82
CA ALA A 177 -3.13 -0.38 13.85
C ALA A 177 -3.37 -1.67 13.06
N GLY A 178 -3.81 -1.55 11.82
CA GLY A 178 -4.14 -2.68 10.94
C GLY A 178 -4.03 -2.25 9.49
N ALA A 179 -4.19 -3.18 8.56
CA ALA A 179 -4.19 -2.92 7.13
C ALA A 179 -5.13 -3.88 6.38
N GLY A 180 -5.62 -3.45 5.21
CA GLY A 180 -6.38 -4.31 4.29
C GLY A 180 -7.73 -4.79 4.82
N SER A 181 -8.41 -3.99 5.64
CA SER A 181 -9.72 -4.30 6.23
C SER A 181 -9.75 -5.61 7.03
N GLN A 182 -8.60 -6.07 7.54
CA GLN A 182 -8.56 -7.22 8.43
C GLN A 182 -9.19 -6.85 9.78
N ASP A 183 -9.95 -7.78 10.38
CA ASP A 183 -10.63 -7.59 11.67
C ASP A 183 -11.50 -6.31 11.73
N THR A 184 -12.10 -5.95 10.59
CA THR A 184 -12.96 -4.77 10.43
C THR A 184 -14.42 -5.23 10.37
N PHE A 185 -15.24 -4.71 11.28
CA PHE A 185 -16.65 -5.07 11.43
C PHE A 185 -17.54 -3.84 11.28
N ARG A 186 -18.51 -3.91 10.37
CA ARG A 186 -19.64 -3.00 10.36
C ARG A 186 -20.68 -3.51 11.34
N CYS A 187 -21.20 -2.62 12.18
CA CYS A 187 -22.23 -2.89 13.15
C CYS A 187 -23.41 -1.94 12.91
N ASP A 188 -24.58 -2.49 12.61
CA ASP A 188 -25.79 -1.71 12.37
C ASP A 188 -26.61 -1.53 13.66
N ASP A 189 -26.28 -2.28 14.73
CA ASP A 189 -26.92 -2.23 16.05
C ASP A 189 -26.01 -2.75 17.19
N ALA A 190 -26.48 -2.65 18.43
CA ALA A 190 -25.76 -3.10 19.63
C ALA A 190 -25.49 -4.61 19.65
N HIS A 191 -26.36 -5.42 19.05
CA HIS A 191 -26.15 -6.87 18.98
C HIS A 191 -24.97 -7.23 18.07
N GLU A 192 -24.79 -6.50 16.97
CA GLU A 192 -23.63 -6.67 16.10
C GLU A 192 -22.34 -6.16 16.75
N VAL A 193 -22.40 -5.13 17.57
CA VAL A 193 -21.27 -4.69 18.41
C VAL A 193 -20.84 -5.82 19.35
N ASP A 194 -21.78 -6.49 20.04
CA ASP A 194 -21.45 -7.61 20.92
C ASP A 194 -20.79 -8.79 20.16
N LYS A 195 -21.24 -9.08 18.93
CA LYS A 195 -20.59 -10.08 18.07
C LYS A 195 -19.17 -9.68 17.68
N ALA A 196 -18.96 -8.40 17.35
CA ALA A 196 -17.64 -7.87 17.00
C ALA A 196 -16.69 -7.95 18.21
N ILE A 197 -17.13 -7.55 19.40
CA ILE A 197 -16.37 -7.68 20.65
C ILE A 197 -15.91 -9.12 20.87
N ALA A 198 -16.80 -10.10 20.67
CA ALA A 198 -16.47 -11.52 20.85
C ALA A 198 -15.37 -12.00 19.86
N GLN A 199 -15.33 -11.46 18.66
CA GLN A 199 -14.33 -11.79 17.63
C GLN A 199 -13.01 -11.04 17.82
N LEU A 200 -13.05 -9.83 18.35
CA LEU A 200 -11.89 -8.95 18.55
C LEU A 200 -11.20 -9.13 19.91
N GLY A 201 -11.58 -10.12 20.71
CA GLY A 201 -11.00 -10.34 22.04
C GLY A 201 -9.48 -10.55 22.09
N HIS A 202 -8.84 -10.79 20.94
CA HIS A 202 -7.39 -10.88 20.78
C HIS A 202 -6.73 -9.53 20.48
N ILE A 203 -7.50 -8.46 20.25
CA ILE A 203 -7.03 -7.12 19.90
C ILE A 203 -7.08 -6.24 21.15
N ALA A 204 -5.93 -5.69 21.53
CA ALA A 204 -5.80 -4.89 22.76
C ALA A 204 -6.46 -3.50 22.65
N VAL A 205 -6.49 -2.90 21.47
CA VAL A 205 -7.01 -1.55 21.24
C VAL A 205 -7.75 -1.51 19.92
N VAL A 206 -8.99 -1.04 19.94
CA VAL A 206 -9.83 -0.87 18.77
C VAL A 206 -10.22 0.60 18.57
N ASP A 207 -10.45 0.94 17.31
CA ASP A 207 -11.07 2.18 16.87
C ASP A 207 -12.54 1.90 16.55
N VAL A 208 -13.44 2.63 17.17
CA VAL A 208 -14.88 2.62 16.90
C VAL A 208 -15.20 3.89 16.16
N GLU A 209 -15.65 3.80 14.91
CA GLU A 209 -15.81 4.97 14.05
C GLU A 209 -17.14 4.97 13.29
N GLU A 210 -17.57 6.14 12.89
CA GLU A 210 -18.69 6.37 11.98
C GLU A 210 -18.56 5.54 10.71
N PHE A 211 -19.61 4.80 10.34
CA PHE A 211 -19.65 4.17 9.02
C PHE A 211 -20.00 5.20 7.96
N ILE A 212 -19.08 5.44 7.03
CA ILE A 212 -19.30 6.35 5.92
C ILE A 212 -19.99 5.60 4.77
N ASP A 213 -21.25 5.91 4.51
CA ASP A 213 -21.98 5.39 3.36
C ASP A 213 -21.63 6.19 2.11
N GLY A 214 -20.73 5.67 1.29
CA GLY A 214 -20.21 6.33 0.11
C GLY A 214 -19.42 5.43 -0.79
N GLU A 215 -19.05 5.95 -1.94
CA GLU A 215 -18.08 5.34 -2.84
C GLU A 215 -16.69 5.50 -2.27
N GLU A 216 -15.83 4.50 -2.43
CA GLU A 216 -14.50 4.45 -1.82
C GLU A 216 -13.42 4.58 -2.88
N PHE A 217 -12.56 5.56 -2.66
CA PHE A 217 -11.46 5.94 -3.55
C PHE A 217 -10.13 5.90 -2.83
N THR A 218 -9.05 5.93 -3.60
CA THR A 218 -7.72 6.19 -3.07
C THR A 218 -7.14 7.49 -3.64
N TYR A 219 -6.24 8.10 -2.87
CA TYR A 219 -5.35 9.15 -3.33
C TYR A 219 -3.93 8.75 -2.95
N ASP A 220 -3.19 8.26 -3.93
CA ASP A 220 -1.85 7.72 -3.72
C ASP A 220 -0.82 8.71 -4.24
N THR A 221 0.27 8.94 -3.50
CA THR A 221 1.27 9.94 -3.90
C THR A 221 2.68 9.39 -3.88
N ILE A 222 3.55 9.97 -4.72
CA ILE A 222 4.99 9.99 -4.52
C ILE A 222 5.37 11.41 -4.14
N CYS A 223 5.91 11.58 -2.94
CA CYS A 223 6.41 12.85 -2.44
C CYS A 223 7.94 12.91 -2.51
N ALA A 224 8.48 14.11 -2.72
CA ALA A 224 9.90 14.39 -2.62
C ALA A 224 10.11 15.76 -1.98
N ARG A 225 10.81 15.80 -0.84
CA ARG A 225 11.09 17.03 -0.08
C ARG A 225 9.84 17.86 0.21
N GLY A 226 8.79 17.20 0.69
CA GLY A 226 7.53 17.82 1.05
C GLY A 226 6.64 18.26 -0.12
N ARG A 227 7.02 17.92 -1.36
CA ARG A 227 6.20 18.20 -2.55
C ARG A 227 5.60 16.92 -3.11
N ILE A 228 4.35 16.99 -3.55
CA ILE A 228 3.71 15.91 -4.28
C ILE A 228 4.19 15.98 -5.73
N GLU A 229 5.03 15.03 -6.14
CA GLU A 229 5.60 14.95 -7.50
C GLU A 229 4.72 14.09 -8.42
N TYR A 230 4.03 13.11 -7.84
CA TYR A 230 3.06 12.27 -8.54
C TYR A 230 1.87 12.02 -7.64
N PHE A 231 0.69 11.96 -8.23
CA PHE A 231 -0.51 11.47 -7.54
C PHE A 231 -1.34 10.58 -8.45
N HIS A 232 -2.14 9.72 -7.83
CA HIS A 232 -3.04 8.78 -8.47
C HIS A 232 -4.39 8.81 -7.77
N ILE A 233 -5.47 8.68 -8.53
CA ILE A 233 -6.82 8.45 -8.03
C ILE A 233 -7.20 7.01 -8.35
N GLY A 234 -7.38 6.20 -7.32
CA GLY A 234 -7.92 4.86 -7.44
C GLY A 234 -9.40 4.81 -7.07
N TYR A 235 -10.12 3.84 -7.62
CA TYR A 235 -11.53 3.61 -7.32
C TYR A 235 -11.80 2.13 -7.13
N TYR A 236 -12.40 1.76 -5.99
CA TYR A 236 -12.73 0.38 -5.67
C TYR A 236 -14.15 -0.01 -6.10
N ARG A 237 -14.28 -1.18 -6.72
CA ARG A 237 -15.59 -1.73 -7.16
C ARG A 237 -15.71 -3.23 -6.87
N PRO A 238 -16.64 -3.60 -5.95
CA PRO A 238 -17.21 -2.73 -4.93
C PRO A 238 -16.15 -2.32 -3.91
N ARG A 239 -16.52 -1.46 -2.96
CA ARG A 239 -15.64 -1.09 -1.86
C ARG A 239 -15.11 -2.32 -1.11
N PRO A 240 -13.87 -2.26 -0.56
CA PRO A 240 -13.18 -3.41 0.04
C PRO A 240 -14.00 -4.17 1.08
N LEU A 241 -14.70 -3.47 1.98
CA LEU A 241 -15.52 -4.12 3.02
C LEU A 241 -16.58 -5.05 2.42
N ILE A 242 -17.27 -4.63 1.34
CA ILE A 242 -18.26 -5.47 0.64
C ILE A 242 -17.56 -6.66 -0.04
N ALA A 243 -16.41 -6.41 -0.70
CA ALA A 243 -15.68 -7.46 -1.38
C ALA A 243 -15.14 -8.53 -0.40
N ARG A 244 -14.73 -8.12 0.81
CA ARG A 244 -14.19 -9.02 1.84
C ARG A 244 -15.25 -9.80 2.63
N THR A 245 -16.51 -9.41 2.53
CA THR A 245 -17.63 -10.13 3.16
C THR A 245 -18.37 -11.06 2.20
N ASN A 246 -18.09 -10.98 0.89
CA ASN A 246 -18.80 -11.73 -0.14
C ASN A 246 -17.83 -12.50 -1.05
N GLU A 247 -17.75 -13.81 -0.88
CA GLU A 247 -16.82 -14.68 -1.62
C GLU A 247 -17.00 -14.66 -3.14
N TRP A 248 -18.26 -14.56 -3.60
CA TRP A 248 -18.60 -14.60 -5.03
C TRP A 248 -18.21 -13.35 -5.82
N ILE A 249 -17.84 -12.26 -5.11
CA ILE A 249 -17.43 -11.01 -5.75
C ILE A 249 -15.99 -11.11 -6.24
N SER A 250 -15.75 -10.69 -7.48
CA SER A 250 -14.40 -10.42 -8.02
C SER A 250 -14.09 -8.94 -7.84
N PRO A 251 -13.28 -8.54 -6.85
CA PRO A 251 -12.95 -7.13 -6.61
C PRO A 251 -12.24 -6.51 -7.80
N GLN A 252 -12.49 -5.24 -8.01
CA GLN A 252 -11.85 -4.44 -9.05
C GLN A 252 -11.23 -3.19 -8.42
N THR A 253 -10.00 -2.89 -8.82
CA THR A 253 -9.35 -1.61 -8.54
C THR A 253 -9.12 -0.92 -9.87
N LEU A 254 -9.59 0.32 -9.98
CA LEU A 254 -9.46 1.14 -11.19
C LEU A 254 -8.48 2.28 -10.95
N SER A 255 -7.59 2.51 -11.89
CA SER A 255 -6.82 3.75 -12.02
C SER A 255 -7.65 4.75 -12.82
N TYR A 256 -8.08 5.83 -12.17
CA TYR A 256 -8.96 6.83 -12.76
C TYR A 256 -8.13 7.88 -13.51
N ARG A 257 -8.30 7.97 -14.82
CA ARG A 257 -7.52 8.86 -15.69
C ARG A 257 -7.91 10.33 -15.56
N LEU A 258 -9.22 10.61 -15.39
CA LEU A 258 -9.78 11.94 -15.43
C LEU A 258 -9.66 12.63 -14.06
N VAL A 259 -8.43 12.90 -13.62
CA VAL A 259 -8.13 13.42 -12.28
C VAL A 259 -8.61 14.84 -12.01
N ASP A 260 -9.02 15.56 -13.05
CA ASP A 260 -9.60 16.91 -12.95
C ASP A 260 -11.15 16.89 -13.03
N ASP A 261 -11.76 15.69 -13.07
CA ASP A 261 -13.20 15.51 -13.02
C ASP A 261 -13.75 16.06 -11.69
N PRO A 262 -14.83 16.88 -11.71
CA PRO A 262 -15.50 17.35 -10.49
C PRO A 262 -15.87 16.24 -9.51
N TRP A 263 -16.09 15.03 -10.00
CA TRP A 263 -16.40 13.85 -9.16
C TRP A 263 -15.30 13.48 -8.18
N VAL A 264 -14.03 13.78 -8.48
CA VAL A 264 -12.87 13.46 -7.63
C VAL A 264 -12.11 14.69 -7.13
N ALA A 265 -12.49 15.88 -7.58
CA ALA A 265 -11.74 17.11 -7.30
C ALA A 265 -11.63 17.43 -5.79
N GLU A 266 -12.72 17.26 -5.04
CA GLU A 266 -12.72 17.52 -3.59
C GLU A 266 -11.89 16.48 -2.82
N GLY A 267 -11.95 15.20 -3.22
CA GLY A 267 -11.11 14.14 -2.65
C GLY A 267 -9.62 14.37 -2.92
N ARG A 268 -9.28 14.85 -4.12
CA ARG A 268 -7.91 15.27 -4.46
C ARG A 268 -7.46 16.43 -3.56
N ALA A 269 -8.27 17.48 -3.43
CA ALA A 269 -7.95 18.65 -2.58
C ALA A 269 -7.76 18.23 -1.11
N MET A 270 -8.62 17.33 -0.60
CA MET A 270 -8.45 16.73 0.73
C MET A 270 -7.12 15.98 0.83
N GLY A 271 -6.76 15.18 -0.17
CA GLY A 271 -5.50 14.43 -0.17
C GLY A 271 -4.27 15.34 -0.11
N GLU A 272 -4.26 16.43 -0.88
CA GLU A 272 -3.21 17.47 -0.82
C GLU A 272 -3.12 18.10 0.58
N GLN A 273 -4.26 18.39 1.21
CA GLN A 273 -4.33 18.91 2.59
C GLN A 273 -3.81 17.89 3.60
N VAL A 274 -4.18 16.61 3.49
CA VAL A 274 -3.74 15.52 4.36
C VAL A 274 -2.22 15.39 4.35
N ILE A 275 -1.58 15.34 3.17
CA ILE A 275 -0.11 15.29 3.04
C ILE A 275 0.55 16.48 3.74
N LYS A 276 0.00 17.68 3.56
CA LYS A 276 0.50 18.90 4.19
C LYS A 276 0.36 18.89 5.71
N VAL A 277 -0.80 18.50 6.23
CA VAL A 277 -1.08 18.47 7.68
C VAL A 277 -0.20 17.44 8.40
N LEU A 278 -0.01 16.25 7.81
CA LEU A 278 0.83 15.21 8.38
C LEU A 278 2.33 15.47 8.18
N GLY A 279 2.70 16.44 7.32
CA GLY A 279 4.08 16.82 7.07
C GLY A 279 4.90 15.71 6.40
N TYR A 280 4.30 14.97 5.46
CA TYR A 280 5.02 13.89 4.78
C TYR A 280 6.10 14.45 3.85
N ASP A 281 7.34 13.99 4.01
CA ASP A 281 8.48 14.55 3.27
C ASP A 281 8.77 13.81 1.98
N THR A 282 9.14 12.53 2.05
CA THR A 282 9.61 11.77 0.89
C THR A 282 9.15 10.33 0.95
N GLY A 283 8.74 9.78 -0.19
CA GLY A 283 8.31 8.41 -0.36
C GLY A 283 6.89 8.27 -0.91
N PHE A 284 6.34 7.06 -0.82
CA PHE A 284 4.96 6.76 -1.22
C PHE A 284 3.99 6.98 -0.07
N THR A 285 2.77 7.46 -0.40
CA THR A 285 1.61 7.36 0.50
C THR A 285 0.44 6.68 -0.21
N HIS A 286 -0.41 6.06 0.57
CA HIS A 286 -1.67 5.45 0.14
C HIS A 286 -2.77 5.94 1.07
N MET A 287 -3.68 6.78 0.55
CA MET A 287 -4.81 7.33 1.30
C MET A 287 -6.11 6.76 0.76
N GLU A 288 -6.99 6.32 1.64
CA GLU A 288 -8.38 5.94 1.33
C GLU A 288 -9.32 7.08 1.75
N TRP A 289 -10.36 7.33 0.95
CA TRP A 289 -11.36 8.35 1.21
C TRP A 289 -12.70 7.98 0.60
N TYR A 290 -13.74 8.59 1.11
CA TYR A 290 -15.12 8.30 0.72
C TYR A 290 -15.78 9.54 0.13
N ARG A 291 -16.63 9.31 -0.89
CA ARG A 291 -17.56 10.31 -1.41
C ARG A 291 -18.98 9.84 -1.15
N LYS A 292 -19.71 10.58 -0.34
CA LYS A 292 -21.12 10.34 -0.03
C LYS A 292 -22.03 10.78 -1.20
N ALA A 293 -23.26 10.30 -1.21
CA ALA A 293 -24.24 10.63 -2.25
C ALA A 293 -24.59 12.12 -2.33
N ASP A 294 -24.48 12.86 -1.22
CA ASP A 294 -24.66 14.30 -1.13
C ASP A 294 -23.43 15.11 -1.59
N GLY A 295 -22.35 14.44 -1.91
CA GLY A 295 -21.10 15.04 -2.37
C GLY A 295 -20.06 15.25 -1.26
N GLU A 296 -20.40 15.10 0.02
CA GLU A 296 -19.43 15.21 1.12
C GLU A 296 -18.28 14.22 0.92
N VAL A 297 -17.05 14.71 1.06
CA VAL A 297 -15.85 13.87 1.07
C VAL A 297 -15.35 13.68 2.50
N VAL A 298 -15.04 12.43 2.85
CA VAL A 298 -14.61 12.05 4.19
C VAL A 298 -13.31 11.26 4.08
N PHE A 299 -12.32 11.62 4.89
CA PHE A 299 -11.07 10.88 5.02
C PHE A 299 -11.34 9.46 5.58
N GLY A 300 -10.62 8.47 5.07
CA GLY A 300 -10.68 7.09 5.58
C GLY A 300 -9.44 6.74 6.41
N GLU A 301 -8.33 6.55 5.71
CA GLU A 301 -7.05 6.15 6.29
C GLU A 301 -5.90 6.58 5.36
N ILE A 302 -4.69 6.77 5.90
CA ILE A 302 -3.48 6.97 5.11
C ILE A 302 -2.33 6.15 5.67
N ALA A 303 -1.51 5.58 4.77
CA ALA A 303 -0.30 4.86 5.09
C ALA A 303 0.92 5.46 4.39
N ALA A 304 2.08 5.46 5.06
CA ALA A 304 3.36 5.89 4.50
C ALA A 304 4.03 4.76 3.68
N ARG A 305 3.31 4.26 2.69
CA ARG A 305 3.72 3.20 1.78
C ARG A 305 2.89 3.20 0.49
N PRO A 306 3.33 2.49 -0.58
CA PRO A 306 2.50 2.34 -1.78
C PRO A 306 1.23 1.50 -1.51
N PRO A 307 0.18 1.65 -2.34
CA PRO A 307 -0.95 0.74 -2.34
C PRO A 307 -0.52 -0.68 -2.72
N GLY A 308 -1.21 -1.68 -2.16
CA GLY A 308 -1.01 -3.08 -2.49
C GLY A 308 -1.78 -3.52 -3.74
N ALA A 309 -1.93 -4.85 -3.87
CA ALA A 309 -2.77 -5.50 -4.89
C ALA A 309 -2.45 -5.09 -6.34
N ARG A 310 -1.18 -4.92 -6.68
CA ARG A 310 -0.67 -4.53 -8.01
C ARG A 310 -1.14 -3.14 -8.47
N THR A 311 -1.52 -2.27 -7.55
CA THR A 311 -2.02 -0.93 -7.90
C THR A 311 -0.93 -0.05 -8.52
N VAL A 312 0.35 -0.19 -8.10
CA VAL A 312 1.45 0.55 -8.75
C VAL A 312 1.67 0.09 -10.20
N ASP A 313 1.42 -1.19 -10.50
CA ASP A 313 1.42 -1.66 -11.90
C ASP A 313 0.27 -1.01 -12.71
N LEU A 314 -0.91 -0.82 -12.10
CA LEU A 314 -2.02 -0.10 -12.75
C LEU A 314 -1.63 1.35 -13.07
N MET A 315 -0.97 2.03 -12.14
CA MET A 315 -0.47 3.39 -12.34
C MET A 315 0.53 3.43 -13.52
N ASN A 316 1.43 2.45 -13.59
CA ASN A 316 2.39 2.31 -14.67
C ASN A 316 1.68 2.07 -16.01
N PHE A 317 0.70 1.17 -16.06
CA PHE A 317 -0.08 0.91 -17.28
C PHE A 317 -0.94 2.09 -17.71
N ALA A 318 -1.42 2.91 -16.75
CA ALA A 318 -2.21 4.10 -17.06
C ALA A 318 -1.40 5.20 -17.76
N SER A 319 -0.09 5.24 -17.56
CA SER A 319 0.77 6.34 -18.02
C SER A 319 1.98 5.88 -18.85
N ASP A 320 2.19 4.57 -19.07
CA ASP A 320 3.38 3.99 -19.72
C ASP A 320 4.70 4.46 -19.08
N VAL A 321 4.80 4.41 -17.75
CA VAL A 321 5.97 4.83 -16.97
C VAL A 321 6.46 3.73 -16.04
N ASP A 322 7.62 3.92 -15.42
CA ASP A 322 8.16 3.07 -14.35
C ASP A 322 8.20 3.82 -13.02
N LEU A 323 7.09 3.83 -12.28
CA LEU A 323 6.99 4.49 -10.98
C LEU A 323 7.83 3.81 -9.89
N PHE A 324 8.26 2.57 -10.07
CA PHE A 324 9.22 1.94 -9.16
C PHE A 324 10.58 2.65 -9.23
N ALA A 325 11.03 3.00 -10.44
CA ALA A 325 12.24 3.80 -10.66
C ALA A 325 12.01 5.28 -10.28
N GLY A 326 10.82 5.84 -10.56
CA GLY A 326 10.47 7.21 -10.18
C GLY A 326 10.42 7.41 -8.66
N TRP A 327 9.85 6.47 -7.91
CA TRP A 327 9.92 6.48 -6.46
C TRP A 327 11.37 6.40 -5.95
N ALA A 328 12.17 5.53 -6.54
CA ALA A 328 13.58 5.39 -6.16
C ALA A 328 14.37 6.68 -6.42
N GLU A 329 14.10 7.40 -7.52
CA GLU A 329 14.67 8.71 -7.78
C GLU A 329 14.29 9.73 -6.70
N ALA A 330 12.99 9.77 -6.35
CA ALA A 330 12.49 10.66 -5.29
C ALA A 330 13.16 10.34 -3.95
N GLU A 331 13.26 9.07 -3.58
CA GLU A 331 13.86 8.61 -2.32
C GLU A 331 15.36 8.92 -2.24
N LEU A 332 16.10 8.68 -3.33
CA LEU A 332 17.56 8.84 -3.36
C LEU A 332 17.99 10.29 -3.51
N PHE A 333 17.32 11.04 -4.37
CA PHE A 333 17.80 12.35 -4.81
C PHE A 333 16.85 13.50 -4.48
N GLY A 334 15.61 13.21 -4.05
CA GLY A 334 14.57 14.21 -3.81
C GLY A 334 14.15 14.92 -5.11
N THR A 335 14.22 14.23 -6.23
CA THR A 335 13.79 14.65 -7.58
C THR A 335 12.87 13.62 -8.19
N PHE A 336 12.10 14.03 -9.19
CA PHE A 336 11.20 13.15 -9.93
C PHE A 336 11.17 13.62 -11.38
N SER A 337 11.87 12.90 -12.24
CA SER A 337 12.08 13.31 -13.65
C SER A 337 11.07 12.73 -14.63
N LEU A 338 10.20 11.82 -14.21
CA LEU A 338 9.23 11.20 -15.10
C LEU A 338 8.20 12.22 -15.58
N HIS A 339 8.00 12.27 -16.90
CA HIS A 339 6.88 13.00 -17.48
C HIS A 339 5.63 12.13 -17.42
N ILE A 340 4.59 12.61 -16.69
CA ILE A 340 3.36 11.87 -16.47
C ILE A 340 2.27 12.35 -17.43
N GLU A 341 1.91 11.47 -18.35
CA GLU A 341 0.72 11.61 -19.19
C GLU A 341 -0.25 10.46 -18.87
N ARG A 342 -1.42 10.79 -18.35
CA ARG A 342 -2.46 9.79 -18.02
C ARG A 342 -3.23 9.39 -19.29
N LYS A 343 -2.71 8.39 -19.99
CA LYS A 343 -3.23 7.95 -21.30
C LYS A 343 -4.47 7.08 -21.19
N TYR A 344 -4.52 6.26 -20.13
CA TYR A 344 -5.52 5.21 -20.01
C TYR A 344 -6.19 5.20 -18.63
N HIS A 345 -7.46 4.78 -18.62
CA HIS A 345 -8.01 4.09 -17.46
C HIS A 345 -7.40 2.69 -17.41
N ALA A 346 -7.00 2.23 -16.24
CA ALA A 346 -6.54 0.85 -16.08
C ALA A 346 -7.34 0.17 -14.95
N ALA A 347 -7.52 -1.14 -15.04
CA ALA A 347 -8.28 -1.89 -14.04
C ALA A 347 -7.60 -3.23 -13.75
N CYS A 348 -7.47 -3.57 -12.47
CA CYS A 348 -7.14 -4.90 -12.00
C CYS A 348 -8.41 -5.59 -11.52
N ILE A 349 -8.74 -6.73 -12.11
CA ILE A 349 -9.91 -7.54 -11.77
C ILE A 349 -9.40 -8.81 -11.10
N THR A 350 -9.51 -8.85 -9.78
CA THR A 350 -9.13 -10.02 -8.99
C THR A 350 -10.11 -11.16 -9.23
N LYS A 351 -9.62 -12.38 -9.36
CA LYS A 351 -10.42 -13.56 -9.61
C LYS A 351 -10.45 -14.48 -8.40
N ARG A 352 -11.64 -14.96 -8.08
CA ARG A 352 -11.89 -15.97 -7.05
C ARG A 352 -12.51 -17.20 -7.72
N ALA A 353 -11.90 -18.36 -7.51
CA ALA A 353 -12.48 -19.61 -8.00
C ALA A 353 -13.71 -19.99 -7.18
N HIS A 354 -14.68 -20.61 -7.83
CA HIS A 354 -15.85 -21.14 -7.15
C HIS A 354 -15.58 -22.54 -6.59
N GLY A 355 -16.22 -22.89 -5.48
CA GLY A 355 -16.11 -24.20 -4.84
C GLY A 355 -14.87 -24.34 -3.96
N GLN A 356 -14.46 -25.57 -3.68
CA GLN A 356 -13.39 -25.92 -2.77
C GLN A 356 -12.31 -26.76 -3.46
N GLY A 357 -11.11 -26.78 -2.89
CA GLY A 357 -10.04 -27.66 -3.34
C GLY A 357 -9.11 -27.02 -4.37
N ARG A 358 -9.06 -27.60 -5.58
CA ARG A 358 -8.10 -27.23 -6.63
C ARG A 358 -8.79 -26.65 -7.85
N ILE A 359 -8.11 -25.74 -8.56
CA ILE A 359 -8.57 -25.14 -9.82
C ILE A 359 -8.72 -26.25 -10.86
N GLN A 360 -9.95 -26.55 -11.27
CA GLN A 360 -10.26 -27.60 -12.25
C GLN A 360 -10.41 -27.05 -13.68
N ARG A 361 -10.90 -25.80 -13.81
CA ARG A 361 -11.25 -25.22 -15.09
C ARG A 361 -11.14 -23.69 -15.07
N ILE A 362 -10.65 -23.15 -16.18
CA ILE A 362 -10.66 -21.70 -16.46
C ILE A 362 -11.41 -21.51 -17.75
N GLU A 363 -12.55 -20.83 -17.71
CA GLU A 363 -13.41 -20.62 -18.86
C GLU A 363 -13.42 -19.19 -19.36
N GLY A 364 -13.62 -19.01 -20.64
CA GLY A 364 -13.80 -17.71 -21.28
C GLY A 364 -12.51 -16.92 -21.49
N LEU A 365 -11.35 -17.42 -21.05
CA LEU A 365 -10.08 -16.69 -21.15
C LEU A 365 -9.69 -16.40 -22.61
N ASP A 366 -9.84 -17.38 -23.51
CA ASP A 366 -9.50 -17.20 -24.93
C ASP A 366 -10.46 -16.21 -25.60
N ARG A 367 -11.74 -16.24 -25.23
CA ARG A 367 -12.74 -15.28 -25.72
C ARG A 367 -12.41 -13.85 -25.27
N ILE A 368 -11.97 -13.67 -24.01
CA ILE A 368 -11.55 -12.37 -23.49
C ILE A 368 -10.29 -11.89 -24.22
N LYS A 369 -9.29 -12.75 -24.42
CA LYS A 369 -8.08 -12.44 -25.19
C LYS A 369 -8.39 -12.02 -26.62
N ALA A 370 -9.25 -12.77 -27.30
CA ALA A 370 -9.66 -12.46 -28.67
C ALA A 370 -10.43 -11.15 -28.78
N ARG A 371 -11.26 -10.81 -27.77
CA ARG A 371 -12.09 -9.62 -27.78
C ARG A 371 -11.33 -8.34 -27.39
N LEU A 372 -10.45 -8.43 -26.40
CA LEU A 372 -9.80 -7.27 -25.79
C LEU A 372 -8.38 -7.02 -26.29
N GLY A 373 -7.71 -8.04 -26.85
CA GLY A 373 -6.41 -7.91 -27.48
C GLY A 373 -5.41 -7.10 -26.65
N ASP A 374 -4.90 -6.02 -27.22
CA ASP A 374 -3.87 -5.15 -26.63
C ASP A 374 -4.37 -4.34 -25.39
N ALA A 375 -5.67 -4.33 -25.12
CA ALA A 375 -6.19 -3.76 -23.88
C ALA A 375 -5.80 -4.60 -22.64
N ILE A 376 -5.39 -5.86 -22.81
CA ILE A 376 -4.94 -6.73 -21.74
C ILE A 376 -3.48 -6.45 -21.44
N CYS A 377 -3.19 -5.88 -20.26
CA CYS A 377 -1.83 -5.60 -19.80
C CYS A 377 -1.18 -6.80 -19.12
N ALA A 378 -1.94 -7.55 -18.34
CA ALA A 378 -1.44 -8.73 -17.60
C ALA A 378 -2.54 -9.74 -17.32
N ILE A 379 -2.17 -11.01 -17.31
CA ILE A 379 -2.98 -12.12 -16.82
C ILE A 379 -2.09 -12.96 -15.90
N ASP A 380 -2.45 -13.04 -14.64
CA ASP A 380 -1.80 -13.87 -13.64
C ASP A 380 -2.87 -14.66 -12.87
N LEU A 381 -3.21 -15.83 -13.39
CA LEU A 381 -4.19 -16.74 -12.80
C LEU A 381 -3.47 -18.00 -12.32
N LEU A 382 -3.91 -18.55 -11.20
CA LEU A 382 -3.43 -19.85 -10.75
C LEU A 382 -3.65 -20.91 -11.83
N PRO A 383 -2.62 -21.71 -12.16
CA PRO A 383 -2.74 -22.75 -13.14
C PRO A 383 -3.70 -23.87 -12.69
N LEU A 384 -4.20 -24.65 -13.66
CA LEU A 384 -5.01 -25.82 -13.38
C LEU A 384 -4.28 -26.79 -12.45
N GLY A 385 -5.00 -27.38 -11.52
CA GLY A 385 -4.44 -28.25 -10.47
C GLY A 385 -3.90 -27.54 -9.24
N SER A 386 -3.70 -26.22 -9.26
CA SER A 386 -3.27 -25.46 -8.09
C SER A 386 -4.32 -25.49 -6.99
N PRO A 387 -3.93 -25.57 -5.70
CA PRO A 387 -4.87 -25.38 -4.62
C PRO A 387 -5.43 -23.95 -4.67
N ARG A 388 -6.72 -23.82 -4.42
CA ARG A 388 -7.38 -22.54 -4.27
C ARG A 388 -6.81 -21.80 -3.05
N ARG A 389 -6.58 -20.50 -3.18
CA ARG A 389 -6.13 -19.67 -2.08
C ARG A 389 -7.29 -19.29 -1.15
N ASP A 390 -6.98 -19.01 0.11
CA ASP A 390 -7.94 -18.36 1.00
C ASP A 390 -8.14 -16.91 0.56
N TRP A 391 -9.34 -16.63 0.05
CA TRP A 391 -9.70 -15.32 -0.47
C TRP A 391 -9.80 -14.22 0.62
N LYS A 392 -9.87 -14.58 1.90
CA LYS A 392 -9.86 -13.64 3.02
C LYS A 392 -8.45 -13.21 3.40
N SER A 393 -7.47 -14.09 3.24
CA SER A 393 -6.08 -13.84 3.61
C SER A 393 -5.24 -13.23 2.49
N THR A 394 -5.71 -13.27 1.22
CA THR A 394 -4.95 -12.79 0.06
C THR A 394 -5.70 -11.73 -0.73
N LEU A 395 -5.08 -10.57 -0.97
CA LEU A 395 -5.68 -9.48 -1.74
C LEU A 395 -5.91 -9.87 -3.21
N LEU A 396 -5.01 -10.64 -3.80
CA LEU A 396 -5.08 -11.08 -5.21
C LEU A 396 -5.82 -12.42 -5.40
N SER A 397 -6.30 -13.03 -4.32
CA SER A 397 -7.05 -14.29 -4.34
C SER A 397 -6.41 -15.35 -5.27
N ASP A 398 -7.16 -15.95 -6.22
CA ASP A 398 -6.68 -16.98 -7.14
C ASP A 398 -6.03 -16.40 -8.41
N GLY A 399 -5.82 -15.08 -8.43
CA GLY A 399 -5.15 -14.37 -9.51
C GLY A 399 -5.93 -13.15 -10.00
N TYR A 400 -5.45 -12.54 -11.08
CA TYR A 400 -6.03 -11.31 -11.60
C TYR A 400 -5.86 -11.17 -13.12
N VAL A 401 -6.66 -10.29 -13.69
CA VAL A 401 -6.52 -9.79 -15.06
C VAL A 401 -6.43 -8.26 -15.00
N THR A 402 -5.43 -7.71 -15.64
CA THR A 402 -5.24 -6.25 -15.74
C THR A 402 -5.55 -5.79 -17.16
N LEU A 403 -6.37 -4.77 -17.26
CA LEU A 403 -6.82 -4.17 -18.51
C LEU A 403 -6.51 -2.67 -18.50
N ARG A 404 -6.39 -2.08 -19.71
CA ARG A 404 -6.35 -0.62 -19.90
C ARG A 404 -7.15 -0.21 -21.13
N HIS A 405 -7.69 1.00 -21.12
CA HIS A 405 -8.44 1.60 -22.23
C HIS A 405 -8.32 3.12 -22.19
N PRO A 406 -8.19 3.83 -23.34
CA PRO A 406 -8.18 5.29 -23.42
C PRO A 406 -9.38 5.96 -22.77
#